data_b3f3e800ffb81ebfaf57ff8fdd7ab4c0
#
_entry.id   b3f3e800ffb81ebfaf57ff8fdd7ab4c0
#
_cell.length_a   1.000
_cell.length_b   1.000
_cell.length_c   1.000
_cell.angle_alpha   90.00
_cell.angle_beta   90.00
_cell.angle_gamma   90.00
#
_symmetry.space_group_name_H-M   'P 1'
#
loop_
_entity.id
_entity.type
_entity.pdbx_description
1 polymer ?
#
loop_
_entity_poly.entity_id
_entity_poly.type
_entity_poly.pdbx_seq_one_letter_code
_entity_poly.pdbx_strand_id
1 'polypeptide(L)'
;MSQLFLRTLRDDPADAEVPSHKLLIRAGYVRPVAPGLYSWLPLGLKVLRNIERVVREEMNAIGGQEILFPALLPRAPYETTNRWTEYGDSVFRLQDRRGNDYLLGPTHEELFTLTVKGEYNSYKDFPLVLYQIQNKYRDEARPRAGILRVREFVMKDSYSFDIDSAGLKAAYHAHREAYQRIFERLRVRYVIVSAVSGAMGGSASEEFLAESPVGEDTFVRCPESGYAANVEAVITARPENRPIDGLPEAVVHDTGDTPTIATLVAWANQADLGRTVTAADTLKNVLVKVRQPGKDWELLAIGVPGDRDVDDKRLSAALEPAEYVLLDDDEFARYPFLAKGYIGPKALRANNVRYLVDPRVVDGSSWITGADEPGRHVVGLVAGRDFTADGTIEAAEVREGDPSPDGAGSLVMARGIEIGHIFQLGRKYTDAFSADVLGEDGKPIRLTMGSYGIGVSRLVAVVAEQHHDELGLRWPPAIAPFDVHLVIANKDAEARTGAVALAAELDQLGIGVLLDDRQASPGVKFKDAELLGMPWIVVVGRGWADGVVELRDRFTGQTRELAAGASLATDIAAAVSG
;
A
#
# COMPACT_ATOMS: atom_id res chain seq x y z
N MET A 1 15.95 -30.28 15.54
CA MET A 1 14.90 -29.55 16.29
C MET A 1 15.06 -29.64 17.81
N SER A 2 15.66 -30.72 18.36
CA SER A 2 15.85 -30.85 19.82
C SER A 2 16.67 -29.75 20.46
N GLN A 3 17.57 -29.10 19.71
CA GLN A 3 18.43 -28.01 20.16
C GLN A 3 18.01 -26.63 19.63
N LEU A 4 16.99 -26.57 18.73
CA LEU A 4 16.51 -25.32 18.17
C LEU A 4 15.61 -24.59 19.18
N PHE A 5 15.79 -23.28 19.34
CA PHE A 5 14.89 -22.46 20.11
C PHE A 5 13.56 -22.30 19.34
N LEU A 6 12.73 -23.33 19.44
CA LEU A 6 11.46 -23.44 18.73
C LEU A 6 10.40 -24.07 19.65
N ARG A 7 9.28 -23.41 19.78
CA ARG A 7 8.08 -23.94 20.43
C ARG A 7 6.85 -23.61 19.58
N THR A 8 6.24 -24.64 19.03
CA THR A 8 4.94 -24.54 18.35
C THR A 8 3.80 -24.45 19.37
N LEU A 9 2.72 -23.77 19.02
CA LEU A 9 1.52 -23.66 19.82
C LEU A 9 0.37 -24.42 19.16
N ARG A 10 -0.47 -25.03 19.99
CA ARG A 10 -1.62 -25.79 19.52
C ARG A 10 -2.76 -24.89 19.11
N ASP A 11 -3.03 -23.88 19.96
CA ASP A 11 -4.19 -23.02 19.85
C ASP A 11 -3.79 -21.67 19.24
N ASP A 12 -4.72 -21.03 18.57
CA ASP A 12 -4.56 -19.68 18.04
C ASP A 12 -4.43 -18.66 19.18
N PRO A 13 -3.60 -17.63 19.03
CA PRO A 13 -3.60 -16.50 19.96
C PRO A 13 -4.96 -15.82 19.99
N ALA A 14 -5.41 -15.43 21.18
CA ALA A 14 -6.76 -14.87 21.37
C ALA A 14 -6.98 -13.53 20.65
N ASP A 15 -5.90 -12.79 20.40
CA ASP A 15 -5.88 -11.49 19.73
C ASP A 15 -5.58 -11.58 18.23
N ALA A 16 -5.35 -12.78 17.70
CA ALA A 16 -5.00 -12.96 16.29
C ALA A 16 -6.27 -13.18 15.44
N GLU A 17 -6.52 -12.25 14.53
CA GLU A 17 -7.68 -12.30 13.63
C GLU A 17 -7.33 -12.93 12.28
N VAL A 18 -6.19 -12.53 11.68
CA VAL A 18 -5.80 -12.91 10.32
C VAL A 18 -4.93 -14.17 10.29
N PRO A 19 -4.98 -14.98 9.22
CA PRO A 19 -4.22 -16.23 9.09
C PRO A 19 -2.72 -16.07 9.34
N SER A 20 -2.06 -15.07 8.75
CA SER A 20 -0.61 -14.86 8.94
C SER A 20 -0.25 -14.63 10.41
N HIS A 21 -1.04 -13.83 11.13
CA HIS A 21 -0.81 -13.56 12.55
C HIS A 21 -0.90 -14.85 13.37
N LYS A 22 -1.97 -15.65 13.15
CA LYS A 22 -2.18 -16.93 13.84
C LYS A 22 -1.03 -17.91 13.57
N LEU A 23 -0.73 -18.12 12.30
CA LEU A 23 0.24 -19.12 11.89
C LEU A 23 1.69 -18.75 12.27
N LEU A 24 2.11 -17.50 12.09
CA LEU A 24 3.46 -17.06 12.44
C LEU A 24 3.73 -17.16 13.95
N ILE A 25 2.74 -16.91 14.80
CA ILE A 25 2.87 -17.11 16.24
C ILE A 25 2.84 -18.59 16.58
N ARG A 26 1.87 -19.37 16.06
CA ARG A 26 1.76 -20.81 16.35
C ARG A 26 2.99 -21.58 15.91
N ALA A 27 3.52 -21.26 14.75
CA ALA A 27 4.71 -21.89 14.19
C ALA A 27 6.04 -21.41 14.84
N GLY A 28 5.99 -20.44 15.76
CA GLY A 28 7.19 -19.96 16.45
C GLY A 28 8.14 -19.14 15.58
N TYR A 29 7.60 -18.35 14.65
CA TYR A 29 8.38 -17.43 13.82
C TYR A 29 8.55 -16.07 14.49
N VAL A 30 7.51 -15.59 15.16
CA VAL A 30 7.51 -14.32 15.90
C VAL A 30 6.83 -14.46 17.26
N ARG A 31 7.13 -13.51 18.17
CA ARG A 31 6.42 -13.35 19.45
C ARG A 31 6.13 -11.88 19.71
N PRO A 32 4.92 -11.54 20.19
CA PRO A 32 4.59 -10.18 20.58
C PRO A 32 5.41 -9.77 21.82
N VAL A 33 5.86 -8.52 21.85
CA VAL A 33 6.52 -7.87 22.99
C VAL A 33 5.57 -6.82 23.58
N ALA A 34 4.99 -6.00 22.72
CA ALA A 34 3.99 -4.98 23.02
C ALA A 34 3.15 -4.74 21.76
N PRO A 35 2.04 -3.97 21.81
CA PRO A 35 1.26 -3.63 20.63
C PRO A 35 2.13 -3.01 19.52
N GLY A 36 2.20 -3.69 18.36
CA GLY A 36 3.01 -3.27 17.22
C GLY A 36 4.52 -3.53 17.35
N LEU A 37 4.96 -4.30 18.34
CA LEU A 37 6.37 -4.68 18.54
C LEU A 37 6.49 -6.19 18.64
N TYR A 38 7.38 -6.81 17.84
CA TYR A 38 7.55 -8.24 17.75
C TYR A 38 9.01 -8.65 17.80
N SER A 39 9.29 -9.74 18.53
CA SER A 39 10.58 -10.45 18.46
C SER A 39 10.55 -11.44 17.30
N TRP A 40 11.61 -11.46 16.52
CA TRP A 40 11.86 -12.44 15.47
C TRP A 40 12.59 -13.64 16.09
N LEU A 41 11.96 -14.82 16.04
CA LEU A 41 12.57 -16.06 16.51
C LEU A 41 13.44 -16.69 15.40
N PRO A 42 14.27 -17.71 15.69
CA PRO A 42 15.26 -18.21 14.73
C PRO A 42 14.71 -18.52 13.32
N LEU A 43 13.55 -19.18 13.20
CA LEU A 43 12.95 -19.48 11.90
C LEU A 43 12.43 -18.22 11.21
N GLY A 44 11.76 -17.34 11.95
CA GLY A 44 11.26 -16.07 11.43
C GLY A 44 12.39 -15.16 10.93
N LEU A 45 13.48 -15.08 11.70
CA LEU A 45 14.65 -14.30 11.30
C LEU A 45 15.32 -14.86 10.04
N LYS A 46 15.34 -16.20 9.86
CA LYS A 46 15.85 -16.80 8.60
C LYS A 46 14.98 -16.42 7.40
N VAL A 47 13.65 -16.46 7.52
CA VAL A 47 12.75 -16.02 6.43
C VAL A 47 12.98 -14.54 6.12
N LEU A 48 13.03 -13.68 7.14
CA LEU A 48 13.31 -12.25 6.96
C LEU A 48 14.64 -12.04 6.21
N ARG A 49 15.71 -12.71 6.62
CA ARG A 49 17.04 -12.63 5.99
C ARG A 49 17.05 -13.15 4.54
N ASN A 50 16.26 -14.16 4.24
CA ASN A 50 16.11 -14.67 2.88
C ASN A 50 15.38 -13.64 1.98
N ILE A 51 14.35 -12.96 2.49
CA ILE A 51 13.70 -11.85 1.78
C ILE A 51 14.69 -10.69 1.58
N GLU A 52 15.43 -10.29 2.61
CA GLU A 52 16.48 -9.27 2.50
C GLU A 52 17.51 -9.65 1.42
N ARG A 53 17.90 -10.91 1.33
CA ARG A 53 18.82 -11.41 0.30
C ARG A 53 18.24 -11.22 -1.10
N VAL A 54 17.00 -11.65 -1.33
CA VAL A 54 16.33 -11.49 -2.64
C VAL A 54 16.24 -10.01 -3.02
N VAL A 55 15.84 -9.15 -2.09
CA VAL A 55 15.75 -7.70 -2.31
C VAL A 55 17.13 -7.11 -2.64
N ARG A 56 18.18 -7.49 -1.91
CA ARG A 56 19.54 -7.02 -2.11
C ARG A 56 20.10 -7.42 -3.49
N GLU A 57 19.85 -8.66 -3.91
CA GLU A 57 20.28 -9.16 -5.22
C GLU A 57 19.66 -8.32 -6.35
N GLU A 58 18.37 -8.01 -6.29
CA GLU A 58 17.67 -7.22 -7.31
C GLU A 58 18.06 -5.73 -7.29
N MET A 59 18.30 -5.15 -6.10
CA MET A 59 18.80 -3.78 -6.00
C MET A 59 20.21 -3.65 -6.56
N ASN A 60 21.10 -4.58 -6.26
CA ASN A 60 22.45 -4.60 -6.82
C ASN A 60 22.43 -4.78 -8.34
N ALA A 61 21.49 -5.59 -8.87
CA ALA A 61 21.36 -5.82 -10.32
C ALA A 61 21.00 -4.55 -11.12
N ILE A 62 20.33 -3.58 -10.49
CA ILE A 62 20.06 -2.27 -11.11
C ILE A 62 21.11 -1.19 -10.79
N GLY A 63 22.29 -1.60 -10.25
CA GLY A 63 23.38 -0.69 -9.92
C GLY A 63 23.23 0.04 -8.58
N GLY A 64 22.30 -0.38 -7.73
CA GLY A 64 22.14 0.17 -6.39
C GLY A 64 23.31 -0.20 -5.47
N GLN A 65 23.73 0.74 -4.63
CA GLN A 65 24.80 0.56 -3.66
C GLN A 65 24.23 0.62 -2.25
N GLU A 66 24.52 -0.42 -1.45
CA GLU A 66 24.00 -0.51 -0.08
C GLU A 66 24.81 0.36 0.87
N ILE A 67 24.13 1.20 1.65
CA ILE A 67 24.69 1.97 2.76
C ILE A 67 23.81 1.77 4.00
N LEU A 68 24.21 2.26 5.15
CA LEU A 68 23.41 2.18 6.37
C LEU A 68 23.54 3.46 7.19
N PHE A 69 22.43 4.16 7.36
CA PHE A 69 22.32 5.34 8.22
C PHE A 69 21.95 4.97 9.66
N PRO A 70 22.19 5.85 10.63
CA PRO A 70 21.63 5.69 11.97
C PRO A 70 20.10 5.74 11.95
N ALA A 71 19.45 5.04 12.87
CA ALA A 71 18.00 5.11 13.08
C ALA A 71 17.62 6.31 13.96
N LEU A 72 18.53 6.77 14.82
CA LEU A 72 18.38 7.97 15.64
C LEU A 72 18.84 9.20 14.84
N LEU A 73 17.90 10.06 14.50
CA LEU A 73 18.10 11.17 13.55
C LEU A 73 17.96 12.53 14.22
N PRO A 74 18.82 13.52 13.88
CA PRO A 74 18.70 14.86 14.41
C PRO A 74 17.50 15.61 13.82
N ARG A 75 16.91 16.51 14.57
CA ARG A 75 15.75 17.32 14.19
C ARG A 75 16.02 18.23 12.98
N ALA A 76 17.18 18.88 12.90
CA ALA A 76 17.46 19.95 11.95
C ALA A 76 17.19 19.60 10.47
N PRO A 77 17.59 18.45 9.91
CA PRO A 77 17.24 18.09 8.53
C PRO A 77 15.73 18.05 8.28
N TYR A 78 14.95 17.54 9.22
CA TYR A 78 13.50 17.41 9.13
C TYR A 78 12.76 18.74 9.29
N GLU A 79 13.33 19.71 10.00
CA GLU A 79 12.84 21.09 10.01
C GLU A 79 13.06 21.77 8.65
N THR A 80 14.21 21.56 8.03
CA THR A 80 14.53 22.12 6.71
C THR A 80 13.53 21.67 5.64
N THR A 81 13.03 20.45 5.71
CA THR A 81 12.01 19.92 4.81
C THR A 81 10.58 20.12 5.29
N ASN A 82 10.38 20.80 6.44
CA ASN A 82 9.11 20.97 7.15
C ASN A 82 8.49 19.65 7.67
N ARG A 83 9.14 18.51 7.46
CA ARG A 83 8.60 17.19 7.84
C ARG A 83 8.59 16.96 9.35
N TRP A 84 9.39 17.72 10.12
CA TRP A 84 9.28 17.71 11.58
C TRP A 84 7.88 18.05 12.07
N THR A 85 7.18 18.96 11.38
CA THR A 85 5.81 19.38 11.69
C THR A 85 4.76 18.55 10.92
N GLU A 86 4.98 18.32 9.63
CA GLU A 86 4.03 17.62 8.75
C GLU A 86 3.75 16.18 9.17
N TYR A 87 4.71 15.49 9.77
CA TYR A 87 4.49 14.13 10.28
C TYR A 87 3.57 14.06 11.51
N GLY A 88 3.28 15.17 12.17
CA GLY A 88 2.40 15.20 13.33
C GLY A 88 2.81 14.19 14.40
N ASP A 89 1.85 13.43 14.90
CA ASP A 89 2.03 12.43 15.97
C ASP A 89 2.52 11.06 15.46
N SER A 90 2.73 10.90 14.16
CA SER A 90 3.17 9.62 13.58
C SER A 90 4.65 9.31 13.77
N VAL A 91 5.43 10.24 14.35
CA VAL A 91 6.88 10.12 14.55
C VAL A 91 7.24 10.06 16.03
N PHE A 92 8.06 9.09 16.41
CA PHE A 92 8.66 9.04 17.73
C PHE A 92 9.72 10.13 17.89
N ARG A 93 9.44 11.13 18.76
CA ARG A 93 10.36 12.21 19.12
C ARG A 93 10.93 11.96 20.50
N LEU A 94 12.20 12.30 20.69
CA LEU A 94 12.91 12.16 21.96
C LEU A 94 13.97 13.24 22.13
N GLN A 95 14.44 13.41 23.35
CA GLN A 95 15.54 14.31 23.66
C GLN A 95 16.71 13.57 24.27
N ASP A 96 17.92 14.00 23.93
CA ASP A 96 19.12 13.53 24.64
C ASP A 96 19.25 14.19 26.03
N ARG A 97 20.27 13.80 26.79
CA ARG A 97 20.52 14.36 28.14
C ARG A 97 20.88 15.84 28.15
N ARG A 98 21.17 16.43 26.99
CA ARG A 98 21.49 17.85 26.82
C ARG A 98 20.30 18.65 26.31
N GLY A 99 19.15 17.99 26.08
CA GLY A 99 17.94 18.62 25.55
C GLY A 99 17.93 18.80 24.03
N ASN A 100 18.82 18.15 23.30
CA ASN A 100 18.75 18.15 21.83
C ASN A 100 17.64 17.23 21.36
N ASP A 101 16.85 17.70 20.40
CA ASP A 101 15.76 16.96 19.83
C ASP A 101 16.24 15.98 18.74
N TYR A 102 15.68 14.78 18.80
CA TYR A 102 15.87 13.69 17.84
C TYR A 102 14.54 13.06 17.47
N LEU A 103 14.56 12.25 16.42
CA LEU A 103 13.46 11.35 16.06
C LEU A 103 14.01 9.95 15.73
N LEU A 104 13.18 8.93 15.88
CA LEU A 104 13.45 7.63 15.28
C LEU A 104 13.00 7.65 13.82
N GLY A 105 13.88 7.24 12.91
CA GLY A 105 13.70 7.42 11.47
C GLY A 105 12.47 6.71 10.89
N PRO A 106 11.45 7.45 10.43
CA PRO A 106 10.33 6.89 9.68
C PRO A 106 10.70 6.59 8.21
N THR A 107 11.64 7.36 7.67
CA THR A 107 12.25 7.30 6.34
C THR A 107 13.48 8.22 6.30
N HIS A 108 14.28 8.23 5.23
CA HIS A 108 15.62 8.86 5.27
C HIS A 108 15.93 9.78 4.07
N GLU A 109 14.94 10.34 3.38
CA GLU A 109 15.15 11.23 2.22
C GLU A 109 16.15 12.34 2.52
N GLU A 110 16.03 12.96 3.69
CA GLU A 110 16.88 14.06 4.15
C GLU A 110 18.34 13.65 4.24
N LEU A 111 18.59 12.48 4.85
CA LEU A 111 19.95 12.02 5.11
C LEU A 111 20.65 11.58 3.82
N PHE A 112 19.95 10.90 2.92
CA PHE A 112 20.47 10.54 1.62
C PHE A 112 20.82 11.78 0.81
N THR A 113 19.93 12.79 0.78
CA THR A 113 20.16 14.05 0.05
C THR A 113 21.38 14.81 0.60
N LEU A 114 21.49 14.91 1.93
CA LEU A 114 22.63 15.58 2.57
C LEU A 114 23.94 14.86 2.32
N THR A 115 23.93 13.53 2.36
CA THR A 115 25.13 12.72 2.09
C THR A 115 25.60 12.90 0.66
N VAL A 116 24.69 12.75 -0.33
CA VAL A 116 25.03 12.93 -1.75
C VAL A 116 25.56 14.35 -2.01
N LYS A 117 24.91 15.38 -1.46
CA LYS A 117 25.37 16.76 -1.54
C LYS A 117 26.77 16.94 -0.95
N GLY A 118 27.10 16.24 0.13
CA GLY A 118 28.40 16.35 0.81
C GLY A 118 29.56 15.67 0.08
N GLU A 119 29.25 14.60 -0.67
CA GLU A 119 30.27 13.74 -1.27
C GLU A 119 30.51 14.04 -2.77
N TYR A 120 29.50 14.54 -3.50
CA TYR A 120 29.57 14.71 -4.94
C TYR A 120 29.33 16.16 -5.37
N ASN A 121 30.09 16.58 -6.41
CA ASN A 121 30.00 17.95 -6.94
C ASN A 121 30.02 18.04 -8.47
N SER A 122 30.02 16.92 -9.19
CA SER A 122 30.10 16.87 -10.66
C SER A 122 28.98 16.03 -11.25
N TYR A 123 28.42 16.46 -12.39
CA TYR A 123 27.43 15.71 -13.15
C TYR A 123 27.93 14.31 -13.59
N LYS A 124 29.24 14.11 -13.65
CA LYS A 124 29.87 12.84 -14.04
C LYS A 124 29.67 11.71 -13.03
N ASP A 125 29.29 12.06 -11.80
CA ASP A 125 29.05 11.10 -10.72
C ASP A 125 27.63 10.52 -10.75
N PHE A 126 26.79 10.97 -11.69
CA PHE A 126 25.38 10.59 -11.82
C PHE A 126 25.12 9.88 -13.16
N PRO A 127 24.11 8.97 -13.22
CA PRO A 127 23.11 8.65 -12.19
C PRO A 127 23.68 7.88 -11.00
N LEU A 128 23.07 8.08 -9.82
CA LEU A 128 23.47 7.40 -8.59
C LEU A 128 22.25 6.78 -7.91
N VAL A 129 22.35 5.51 -7.52
CA VAL A 129 21.32 4.81 -6.74
C VAL A 129 21.94 4.29 -5.45
N LEU A 130 21.39 4.74 -4.31
CA LEU A 130 21.79 4.29 -2.99
C LEU A 130 20.59 3.66 -2.28
N TYR A 131 20.81 2.62 -1.48
CA TYR A 131 19.74 2.01 -0.69
C TYR A 131 20.23 1.51 0.66
N GLN A 132 19.28 1.29 1.57
CA GLN A 132 19.53 0.60 2.84
C GLN A 132 18.42 -0.40 3.14
N ILE A 133 18.71 -1.38 3.99
CA ILE A 133 17.73 -2.26 4.62
C ILE A 133 17.86 -2.04 6.12
N GLN A 134 16.85 -1.41 6.73
CA GLN A 134 16.95 -0.94 8.11
C GLN A 134 15.58 -0.89 8.79
N ASN A 135 15.59 -0.94 10.13
CA ASN A 135 14.41 -0.69 10.94
C ASN A 135 13.91 0.75 10.76
N LYS A 136 12.62 0.88 10.57
CA LYS A 136 11.87 2.14 10.57
C LYS A 136 10.91 2.16 11.74
N TYR A 137 10.58 3.36 12.19
CA TYR A 137 9.76 3.60 13.35
C TYR A 137 8.63 4.57 13.01
N ARG A 138 7.40 4.15 13.28
CA ARG A 138 6.21 4.99 13.12
C ARG A 138 5.32 4.81 14.33
N ASP A 139 4.89 5.90 14.96
CA ASP A 139 3.98 5.82 16.11
C ASP A 139 2.56 5.52 15.61
N GLU A 140 2.39 4.28 15.20
CA GLU A 140 1.13 3.77 14.69
C GLU A 140 0.09 3.73 15.81
N ALA A 141 -0.98 4.50 15.65
CA ALA A 141 -2.03 4.64 16.65
C ALA A 141 -2.80 3.32 16.89
N ARG A 142 -2.94 2.48 15.84
CA ARG A 142 -3.72 1.23 15.89
C ARG A 142 -2.96 0.08 15.23
N PRO A 143 -1.87 -0.41 15.84
CA PRO A 143 -1.17 -1.59 15.33
C PRO A 143 -2.11 -2.79 15.38
N ARG A 144 -2.13 -3.59 14.31
CA ARG A 144 -3.05 -4.73 14.15
C ARG A 144 -2.55 -5.75 13.13
N ALA A 145 -3.24 -6.88 13.04
CA ALA A 145 -2.95 -7.94 12.09
C ALA A 145 -1.50 -8.46 12.17
N GLY A 146 -0.97 -8.65 13.40
CA GLY A 146 0.37 -9.16 13.61
C GLY A 146 1.44 -8.20 13.09
N ILE A 147 2.34 -8.73 12.24
CA ILE A 147 3.43 -7.93 11.66
C ILE A 147 3.05 -7.21 10.35
N LEU A 148 1.76 -7.15 9.97
CA LEU A 148 1.30 -6.36 8.82
C LEU A 148 1.30 -4.87 9.12
N ARG A 149 0.86 -4.46 10.33
CA ARG A 149 0.82 -3.05 10.74
C ARG A 149 1.41 -2.87 12.13
N VAL A 150 2.61 -2.39 12.18
CA VAL A 150 3.48 -2.35 13.37
C VAL A 150 4.12 -0.97 13.55
N ARG A 151 4.73 -0.75 14.71
CA ARG A 151 5.46 0.48 15.07
C ARG A 151 6.94 0.43 14.71
N GLU A 152 7.52 -0.77 14.70
CA GLU A 152 8.90 -1.03 14.28
C GLU A 152 8.91 -2.11 13.21
N PHE A 153 9.54 -1.84 12.06
CA PHE A 153 9.58 -2.76 10.92
C PHE A 153 10.84 -2.57 10.08
N VAL A 154 11.23 -3.63 9.38
CA VAL A 154 12.35 -3.57 8.44
C VAL A 154 11.84 -3.11 7.08
N MET A 155 12.45 -2.05 6.56
CA MET A 155 12.19 -1.52 5.22
C MET A 155 13.48 -1.52 4.40
N LYS A 156 13.38 -1.85 3.11
CA LYS A 156 14.33 -1.43 2.11
C LYS A 156 13.87 -0.07 1.57
N ASP A 157 14.64 0.94 1.76
CA ASP A 157 14.44 2.24 1.15
C ASP A 157 15.62 2.58 0.25
N SER A 158 15.31 2.89 -1.02
CA SER A 158 16.26 3.23 -2.07
C SER A 158 15.95 4.62 -2.59
N TYR A 159 17.00 5.32 -3.04
CA TYR A 159 16.92 6.68 -3.54
C TYR A 159 17.79 6.81 -4.78
N SER A 160 17.21 7.36 -5.85
CA SER A 160 17.96 7.73 -7.03
C SER A 160 18.23 9.22 -7.05
N PHE A 161 19.39 9.60 -7.60
CA PHE A 161 19.78 10.98 -7.85
C PHE A 161 20.21 11.09 -9.30
N ASP A 162 19.62 12.04 -10.01
CA ASP A 162 19.79 12.24 -11.43
C ASP A 162 19.96 13.71 -11.77
N ILE A 163 20.62 14.02 -12.89
CA ILE A 163 20.84 15.40 -13.32
C ILE A 163 19.60 16.02 -13.99
N ASP A 164 18.66 15.18 -14.45
CA ASP A 164 17.45 15.63 -15.13
C ASP A 164 16.26 14.67 -14.95
N SER A 165 15.13 15.04 -15.53
CA SER A 165 13.90 14.26 -15.46
C SER A 165 13.92 12.97 -16.30
N ALA A 166 14.78 12.88 -17.30
CA ALA A 166 14.92 11.67 -18.11
C ALA A 166 15.64 10.58 -17.31
N GLY A 167 16.72 10.95 -16.60
CA GLY A 167 17.42 10.07 -15.67
C GLY A 167 16.49 9.58 -14.55
N LEU A 168 15.73 10.51 -13.91
CA LEU A 168 14.75 10.15 -12.89
C LEU A 168 13.71 9.12 -13.40
N LYS A 169 13.19 9.29 -14.61
CA LYS A 169 12.24 8.33 -15.20
C LYS A 169 12.91 6.98 -15.47
N ALA A 170 14.14 6.96 -15.94
CA ALA A 170 14.89 5.72 -16.16
C ALA A 170 15.10 4.96 -14.84
N ALA A 171 15.52 5.65 -13.78
CA ALA A 171 15.69 5.08 -12.45
C ALA A 171 14.35 4.55 -11.88
N TYR A 172 13.25 5.28 -12.09
CA TYR A 172 11.91 4.86 -11.69
C TYR A 172 11.49 3.55 -12.36
N HIS A 173 11.67 3.42 -13.68
CA HIS A 173 11.34 2.20 -14.40
C HIS A 173 12.23 1.02 -13.99
N ALA A 174 13.53 1.26 -13.79
CA ALA A 174 14.44 0.21 -13.31
C ALA A 174 14.03 -0.35 -11.94
N HIS A 175 13.61 0.53 -11.01
CA HIS A 175 13.08 0.09 -9.70
C HIS A 175 11.74 -0.63 -9.83
N ARG A 176 10.85 -0.15 -10.69
CA ARG A 176 9.57 -0.80 -10.96
C ARG A 176 9.75 -2.25 -11.43
N GLU A 177 10.63 -2.47 -12.40
CA GLU A 177 10.94 -3.80 -12.91
C GLU A 177 11.66 -4.67 -11.87
N ALA A 178 12.58 -4.10 -11.08
CA ALA A 178 13.24 -4.82 -10.00
C ALA A 178 12.21 -5.29 -8.93
N TYR A 179 11.22 -4.45 -8.58
CA TYR A 179 10.16 -4.83 -7.65
C TYR A 179 9.30 -5.96 -8.19
N GLN A 180 8.95 -5.93 -9.47
CA GLN A 180 8.24 -7.03 -10.12
C GLN A 180 9.02 -8.35 -9.97
N ARG A 181 10.32 -8.36 -10.30
CA ARG A 181 11.16 -9.56 -10.12
C ARG A 181 11.26 -10.01 -8.65
N ILE A 182 11.37 -9.08 -7.70
CA ILE A 182 11.35 -9.41 -6.27
C ILE A 182 10.07 -10.15 -5.90
N PHE A 183 8.91 -9.59 -6.22
CA PHE A 183 7.62 -10.17 -5.84
C PHE A 183 7.32 -11.47 -6.58
N GLU A 184 7.74 -11.61 -7.83
CA GLU A 184 7.67 -12.87 -8.57
C GLU A 184 8.52 -13.97 -7.92
N ARG A 185 9.76 -13.67 -7.53
CA ARG A 185 10.64 -14.61 -6.82
C ARG A 185 10.06 -15.03 -5.47
N LEU A 186 9.34 -14.14 -4.79
CA LEU A 186 8.62 -14.40 -3.55
C LEU A 186 7.26 -15.10 -3.79
N ARG A 187 6.86 -15.31 -5.04
CA ARG A 187 5.55 -15.83 -5.45
C ARG A 187 4.38 -15.02 -4.87
N VAL A 188 4.54 -13.72 -4.69
CA VAL A 188 3.48 -12.82 -4.23
C VAL A 188 2.61 -12.39 -5.40
N ARG A 189 1.29 -12.56 -5.28
CA ARG A 189 0.32 -11.99 -6.22
C ARG A 189 0.04 -10.55 -5.83
N TYR A 190 0.19 -9.64 -6.80
CA TYR A 190 0.07 -8.20 -6.56
C TYR A 190 -0.53 -7.48 -7.77
N VAL A 191 -1.00 -6.27 -7.52
CA VAL A 191 -1.44 -5.31 -8.55
C VAL A 191 -0.62 -4.04 -8.36
N ILE A 192 -0.24 -3.40 -9.47
CA ILE A 192 0.39 -2.08 -9.44
C ILE A 192 -0.72 -1.06 -9.65
N VAL A 193 -0.87 -0.13 -8.71
CA VAL A 193 -1.91 0.89 -8.73
C VAL A 193 -1.28 2.28 -8.81
N SER A 194 -1.89 3.18 -9.56
CA SER A 194 -1.56 4.60 -9.49
C SER A 194 -1.94 5.13 -8.12
N ALA A 195 -1.07 5.93 -7.53
CA ALA A 195 -1.23 6.48 -6.18
C ALA A 195 -0.98 8.00 -6.17
N VAL A 196 -1.44 8.65 -5.10
CA VAL A 196 -1.14 10.06 -4.81
C VAL A 196 0.11 10.13 -3.94
N SER A 197 1.04 11.03 -4.28
CA SER A 197 2.32 11.13 -3.57
C SER A 197 2.21 11.73 -2.15
N GLY A 198 1.14 12.46 -1.84
CA GLY A 198 0.86 13.03 -0.52
C GLY A 198 2.04 13.85 0.04
N ALA A 199 2.26 13.76 1.34
CA ALA A 199 3.35 14.46 2.05
C ALA A 199 4.77 14.12 1.54
N MET A 200 4.94 13.01 0.80
CA MET A 200 6.21 12.69 0.14
C MET A 200 6.52 13.69 -0.99
N GLY A 201 5.49 14.17 -1.67
CA GLY A 201 5.58 15.05 -2.84
C GLY A 201 6.00 14.32 -4.10
N GLY A 202 6.05 15.06 -5.21
CA GLY A 202 6.45 14.51 -6.50
C GLY A 202 5.32 14.50 -7.53
N SER A 203 5.65 14.11 -8.76
CA SER A 203 4.74 14.19 -9.91
C SER A 203 3.99 12.90 -10.22
N ALA A 204 4.47 11.77 -9.72
CA ALA A 204 3.88 10.45 -9.95
C ALA A 204 4.33 9.46 -8.88
N SER A 205 3.45 8.55 -8.52
CA SER A 205 3.77 7.39 -7.68
C SER A 205 2.93 6.18 -8.04
N GLU A 206 3.47 5.01 -7.77
CA GLU A 206 2.78 3.72 -7.92
C GLU A 206 2.99 2.89 -6.66
N GLU A 207 1.90 2.26 -6.20
CA GLU A 207 1.94 1.27 -5.12
C GLU A 207 1.83 -0.15 -5.68
N PHE A 208 2.54 -1.06 -5.04
CA PHE A 208 2.40 -2.49 -5.24
C PHE A 208 1.54 -3.02 -4.11
N LEU A 209 0.32 -3.44 -4.44
CA LEU A 209 -0.65 -3.96 -3.49
C LEU A 209 -0.77 -5.48 -3.64
N ALA A 210 -0.41 -6.22 -2.61
CA ALA A 210 -0.68 -7.65 -2.54
C ALA A 210 -2.19 -7.86 -2.33
N GLU A 211 -2.84 -8.55 -3.27
CA GLU A 211 -4.27 -8.85 -3.18
C GLU A 211 -4.57 -9.70 -1.93
N SER A 212 -5.41 -9.18 -1.06
CA SER A 212 -5.82 -9.88 0.16
C SER A 212 -7.13 -9.31 0.71
N PRO A 213 -8.09 -10.17 1.11
CA PRO A 213 -9.33 -9.72 1.74
C PRO A 213 -9.10 -9.02 3.09
N VAL A 214 -7.95 -9.25 3.73
CA VAL A 214 -7.56 -8.60 4.99
C VAL A 214 -6.76 -7.32 4.76
N GLY A 215 -6.56 -6.90 3.49
CA GLY A 215 -5.89 -5.66 3.13
C GLY A 215 -6.61 -4.44 3.67
N GLU A 216 -5.84 -3.41 4.02
CA GLU A 216 -6.38 -2.14 4.54
C GLU A 216 -6.69 -1.15 3.43
N ASP A 217 -5.94 -1.23 2.34
CA ASP A 217 -6.07 -0.31 1.23
C ASP A 217 -7.16 -0.79 0.27
N THR A 218 -8.05 0.13 -0.08
CA THR A 218 -9.08 -0.10 -1.08
C THR A 218 -8.62 0.51 -2.39
N PHE A 219 -8.61 -0.29 -3.43
CA PHE A 219 -8.29 0.16 -4.78
C PHE A 219 -9.37 -0.31 -5.77
N VAL A 220 -9.37 0.28 -6.94
CA VAL A 220 -10.22 -0.14 -8.05
C VAL A 220 -9.38 -0.72 -9.16
N ARG A 221 -9.99 -1.63 -9.92
CA ARG A 221 -9.40 -2.15 -11.16
C ARG A 221 -10.47 -2.36 -12.23
N CYS A 222 -10.06 -2.26 -13.47
CA CYS A 222 -10.86 -2.69 -14.63
C CYS A 222 -10.32 -4.04 -15.11
N PRO A 223 -11.08 -5.14 -14.99
CA PRO A 223 -10.63 -6.46 -15.42
C PRO A 223 -10.31 -6.54 -16.93
N GLU A 224 -10.99 -5.72 -17.74
CA GLU A 224 -10.89 -5.75 -19.20
C GLU A 224 -9.58 -5.11 -19.71
N SER A 225 -9.10 -4.05 -19.04
CA SER A 225 -7.90 -3.31 -19.49
C SER A 225 -6.68 -3.52 -18.59
N GLY A 226 -6.89 -3.99 -17.37
CA GLY A 226 -5.85 -4.01 -16.35
C GLY A 226 -5.56 -2.64 -15.71
N TYR A 227 -6.37 -1.59 -15.98
CA TYR A 227 -6.31 -0.33 -15.24
C TYR A 227 -6.50 -0.60 -13.75
N ALA A 228 -5.67 0.01 -12.91
CA ALA A 228 -5.81 -0.06 -11.46
C ALA A 228 -5.30 1.24 -10.81
N ALA A 229 -6.01 1.68 -9.77
CA ALA A 229 -5.67 2.89 -9.02
C ALA A 229 -6.21 2.82 -7.59
N ASN A 230 -5.51 3.47 -6.66
CA ASN A 230 -6.10 3.78 -5.36
C ASN A 230 -7.32 4.68 -5.56
N VAL A 231 -8.31 4.57 -4.67
CA VAL A 231 -9.57 5.30 -4.81
C VAL A 231 -9.34 6.81 -4.99
N GLU A 232 -8.41 7.38 -4.23
CA GLU A 232 -8.04 8.79 -4.29
C GLU A 232 -7.32 9.20 -5.59
N ALA A 233 -6.70 8.27 -6.29
CA ALA A 233 -5.97 8.51 -7.55
C ALA A 233 -6.82 8.26 -8.81
N VAL A 234 -8.05 7.79 -8.65
CA VAL A 234 -8.95 7.55 -9.81
C VAL A 234 -9.31 8.86 -10.49
N ILE A 235 -9.09 8.92 -11.78
CA ILE A 235 -9.61 10.00 -12.64
C ILE A 235 -11.00 9.60 -13.10
N THR A 236 -12.00 10.43 -12.82
CA THR A 236 -13.39 10.13 -13.19
C THR A 236 -13.56 10.15 -14.72
N ALA A 237 -14.15 9.10 -15.28
CA ALA A 237 -14.53 9.08 -16.69
C ALA A 237 -15.50 10.22 -16.98
N ARG A 238 -15.02 11.23 -17.70
CA ARG A 238 -15.81 12.42 -18.02
C ARG A 238 -16.71 12.12 -19.22
N PRO A 239 -18.05 12.30 -19.11
CA PRO A 239 -18.95 12.22 -20.25
C PRO A 239 -18.64 13.29 -21.30
N GLU A 240 -19.06 13.06 -22.53
CA GLU A 240 -19.01 14.10 -23.57
C GLU A 240 -19.99 15.24 -23.27
N ASN A 241 -19.65 16.45 -23.71
CA ASN A 241 -20.55 17.59 -23.66
C ASN A 241 -21.79 17.30 -24.49
N ARG A 242 -22.96 17.80 -24.07
CA ARG A 242 -24.24 17.59 -24.72
C ARG A 242 -24.68 18.88 -25.41
N PRO A 243 -25.48 18.80 -26.52
CA PRO A 243 -26.08 19.97 -27.10
C PRO A 243 -26.94 20.74 -26.09
N ILE A 244 -26.80 22.05 -26.09
CA ILE A 244 -27.54 22.94 -25.19
C ILE A 244 -28.84 23.44 -25.88
N ASP A 245 -28.78 23.58 -27.19
CA ASP A 245 -29.90 24.11 -28.00
C ASP A 245 -31.12 23.19 -27.89
N GLY A 246 -32.27 23.81 -27.66
CA GLY A 246 -33.56 23.11 -27.57
C GLY A 246 -33.87 22.46 -26.23
N LEU A 247 -32.96 22.57 -25.24
CA LEU A 247 -33.27 22.13 -23.88
C LEU A 247 -34.30 23.06 -23.21
N PRO A 248 -35.25 22.50 -22.42
CA PRO A 248 -36.24 23.29 -21.68
C PRO A 248 -35.58 24.33 -20.77
N GLU A 249 -36.26 25.45 -20.53
CA GLU A 249 -35.83 26.44 -19.55
C GLU A 249 -35.87 25.85 -18.13
N ALA A 250 -34.97 26.31 -17.26
CA ALA A 250 -34.94 25.95 -15.88
C ALA A 250 -36.13 26.55 -15.12
N VAL A 251 -36.85 25.73 -14.34
CA VAL A 251 -38.05 26.16 -13.60
C VAL A 251 -37.84 25.96 -12.11
N VAL A 252 -38.13 27.03 -11.33
CA VAL A 252 -38.12 26.95 -9.87
C VAL A 252 -39.47 26.43 -9.39
N HIS A 253 -39.41 25.42 -8.51
CA HIS A 253 -40.57 24.80 -7.89
C HIS A 253 -40.58 24.99 -6.39
N ASP A 254 -41.78 25.13 -5.84
CA ASP A 254 -41.99 24.96 -4.38
C ASP A 254 -41.98 23.46 -4.08
N THR A 255 -41.00 23.02 -3.33
CA THR A 255 -40.79 21.62 -3.02
C THR A 255 -41.07 21.30 -1.54
N GLY A 256 -41.47 22.33 -0.77
CA GLY A 256 -41.72 22.20 0.65
C GLY A 256 -40.47 21.77 1.46
N ASP A 257 -40.66 20.97 2.48
CA ASP A 257 -39.56 20.51 3.35
C ASP A 257 -38.82 19.32 2.72
N THR A 258 -37.91 19.63 1.78
CA THR A 258 -37.11 18.65 1.04
C THR A 258 -35.60 18.93 1.07
N PRO A 259 -34.99 19.05 2.28
CA PRO A 259 -33.59 19.46 2.42
C PRO A 259 -32.56 18.37 2.06
N THR A 260 -33.04 17.15 1.76
CA THR A 260 -32.17 16.01 1.42
C THR A 260 -32.42 15.50 0.00
N ILE A 261 -31.43 14.86 -0.60
CA ILE A 261 -31.56 14.24 -1.93
C ILE A 261 -32.72 13.23 -1.96
N ALA A 262 -32.88 12.43 -0.92
CA ALA A 262 -33.96 11.44 -0.84
C ALA A 262 -35.36 12.08 -0.85
N THR A 263 -35.57 13.15 -0.06
CA THR A 263 -36.84 13.87 -0.04
C THR A 263 -37.08 14.64 -1.33
N LEU A 264 -36.06 15.20 -1.94
CA LEU A 264 -36.13 15.88 -3.24
C LEU A 264 -36.53 14.90 -4.35
N VAL A 265 -35.92 13.73 -4.43
CA VAL A 265 -36.24 12.68 -5.42
C VAL A 265 -37.68 12.18 -5.22
N ALA A 266 -38.10 11.99 -3.96
CA ALA A 266 -39.48 11.58 -3.67
C ALA A 266 -40.48 12.64 -4.14
N TRP A 267 -40.24 13.92 -3.87
CA TRP A 267 -41.05 15.03 -4.37
C TRP A 267 -41.08 15.06 -5.91
N ALA A 268 -39.92 14.97 -6.58
CA ALA A 268 -39.81 15.06 -8.03
C ALA A 268 -40.59 13.95 -8.77
N ASN A 269 -40.64 12.74 -8.18
CA ASN A 269 -41.42 11.63 -8.74
C ASN A 269 -42.92 11.74 -8.44
N GLN A 270 -43.32 12.49 -7.41
CA GLN A 270 -44.74 12.82 -7.15
C GLN A 270 -45.24 13.98 -8.02
N ALA A 271 -44.36 14.92 -8.35
CA ALA A 271 -44.67 16.10 -9.16
C ALA A 271 -44.86 15.81 -10.65
N ASP A 272 -44.68 14.56 -11.10
CA ASP A 272 -44.80 14.09 -12.46
C ASP A 272 -44.08 14.99 -13.50
N LEU A 273 -42.77 15.03 -13.38
CA LEU A 273 -41.89 15.82 -14.29
C LEU A 273 -41.74 15.19 -15.69
N GLY A 274 -42.63 14.28 -16.07
CA GLY A 274 -42.61 13.58 -17.37
C GLY A 274 -41.52 12.52 -17.50
N ARG A 275 -40.78 12.25 -16.43
CA ARG A 275 -39.75 11.20 -16.35
C ARG A 275 -39.52 10.74 -14.91
N THR A 276 -39.01 9.54 -14.74
CA THR A 276 -38.52 9.08 -13.44
C THR A 276 -37.25 9.84 -13.10
N VAL A 277 -37.18 10.38 -11.88
CA VAL A 277 -36.01 11.08 -11.31
C VAL A 277 -35.31 10.18 -10.33
N THR A 278 -34.00 10.09 -10.45
CA THR A 278 -33.10 9.39 -9.53
C THR A 278 -32.20 10.39 -8.82
N ALA A 279 -31.46 9.94 -7.82
CA ALA A 279 -30.46 10.77 -7.15
C ALA A 279 -29.38 11.29 -8.12
N ALA A 280 -29.02 10.51 -9.14
CA ALA A 280 -28.06 10.91 -10.16
C ALA A 280 -28.52 12.08 -11.05
N ASP A 281 -29.82 12.38 -11.06
CA ASP A 281 -30.38 13.55 -11.78
C ASP A 281 -30.30 14.84 -10.96
N THR A 282 -29.86 14.76 -9.72
CA THR A 282 -29.75 15.92 -8.82
C THR A 282 -28.29 16.36 -8.65
N LEU A 283 -28.08 17.65 -8.42
CA LEU A 283 -26.76 18.24 -8.14
C LEU A 283 -26.71 18.74 -6.71
N LYS A 284 -25.89 18.11 -5.88
CA LYS A 284 -25.67 18.46 -4.48
C LYS A 284 -24.47 19.39 -4.34
N ASN A 285 -24.63 20.51 -3.66
CA ASN A 285 -23.57 21.48 -3.41
C ASN A 285 -23.06 21.37 -1.97
N VAL A 286 -21.84 20.90 -1.81
CA VAL A 286 -21.17 20.73 -0.51
C VAL A 286 -20.23 21.91 -0.29
N LEU A 287 -20.27 22.52 0.91
CA LEU A 287 -19.46 23.68 1.27
C LEU A 287 -18.33 23.26 2.20
N VAL A 288 -17.14 23.72 1.86
CA VAL A 288 -15.93 23.58 2.70
C VAL A 288 -15.21 24.91 2.82
N LYS A 289 -14.47 25.12 3.88
CA LYS A 289 -13.45 26.15 3.94
C LYS A 289 -12.11 25.53 3.56
N VAL A 290 -11.36 26.24 2.73
CA VAL A 290 -10.05 25.82 2.23
C VAL A 290 -9.02 26.86 2.61
N ARG A 291 -7.84 26.44 3.04
CA ARG A 291 -6.73 27.32 3.37
C ARG A 291 -5.45 26.85 2.68
N GLN A 292 -4.95 27.66 1.76
CA GLN A 292 -3.60 27.47 1.23
C GLN A 292 -2.55 27.82 2.29
N PRO A 293 -1.37 27.17 2.29
CA PRO A 293 -0.29 27.50 3.21
C PRO A 293 0.01 29.01 3.21
N GLY A 294 -0.06 29.64 4.40
CA GLY A 294 0.19 31.05 4.58
C GLY A 294 -0.90 32.01 4.11
N LYS A 295 -2.10 31.52 3.74
CA LYS A 295 -3.26 32.33 3.37
C LYS A 295 -4.40 32.19 4.37
N ASP A 296 -5.40 33.06 4.25
CA ASP A 296 -6.64 32.98 5.01
C ASP A 296 -7.57 31.88 4.50
N TRP A 297 -8.57 31.53 5.32
CA TRP A 297 -9.61 30.59 4.95
C TRP A 297 -10.55 31.20 3.89
N GLU A 298 -10.78 30.47 2.82
CA GLU A 298 -11.72 30.81 1.75
C GLU A 298 -12.85 29.79 1.68
N LEU A 299 -14.05 30.22 1.31
CA LEU A 299 -15.18 29.35 1.08
C LEU A 299 -15.08 28.70 -0.31
N LEU A 300 -15.22 27.39 -0.38
CA LEU A 300 -15.27 26.61 -1.62
C LEU A 300 -16.56 25.79 -1.64
N ALA A 301 -17.26 25.86 -2.76
CA ALA A 301 -18.40 24.99 -3.05
C ALA A 301 -18.01 23.87 -4.02
N ILE A 302 -18.50 22.67 -3.76
CA ILE A 302 -18.23 21.47 -4.55
C ILE A 302 -19.57 20.88 -5.01
N GLY A 303 -19.84 20.92 -6.31
CA GLY A 303 -21.03 20.33 -6.93
C GLY A 303 -20.79 18.88 -7.32
N VAL A 304 -21.51 17.95 -6.70
CA VAL A 304 -21.43 16.51 -7.02
C VAL A 304 -22.81 15.96 -7.38
N PRO A 305 -22.92 14.94 -8.26
CA PRO A 305 -24.19 14.24 -8.49
C PRO A 305 -24.77 13.77 -7.15
N GLY A 306 -26.10 13.89 -6.98
CA GLY A 306 -26.73 13.62 -5.69
C GLY A 306 -26.70 12.16 -5.26
N ASP A 307 -26.38 11.24 -6.15
CA ASP A 307 -26.13 9.85 -5.83
C ASP A 307 -24.72 9.61 -5.25
N ARG A 308 -23.85 10.63 -5.19
CA ARG A 308 -22.47 10.54 -4.70
C ARG A 308 -22.27 11.35 -3.45
N ASP A 309 -21.42 10.85 -2.54
CA ASP A 309 -20.90 11.65 -1.44
C ASP A 309 -19.49 12.18 -1.76
N VAL A 310 -19.07 13.23 -1.07
CA VAL A 310 -17.70 13.70 -1.13
C VAL A 310 -16.85 12.74 -0.30
N ASP A 311 -15.81 12.20 -0.92
CA ASP A 311 -14.83 11.33 -0.28
C ASP A 311 -13.68 12.18 0.28
N ASP A 312 -13.42 12.05 1.58
CA ASP A 312 -12.41 12.85 2.28
C ASP A 312 -11.00 12.67 1.70
N LYS A 313 -10.63 11.46 1.31
CA LYS A 313 -9.29 11.18 0.75
C LYS A 313 -9.14 11.81 -0.63
N ARG A 314 -10.18 11.67 -1.49
CA ARG A 314 -10.18 12.28 -2.81
C ARG A 314 -10.15 13.80 -2.72
N LEU A 315 -10.97 14.37 -1.85
CA LEU A 315 -11.01 15.83 -1.65
C LEU A 315 -9.67 16.34 -1.13
N SER A 316 -9.07 15.68 -0.12
CA SER A 316 -7.74 16.02 0.38
C SER A 316 -6.70 16.01 -0.73
N ALA A 317 -6.65 14.93 -1.52
CA ALA A 317 -5.72 14.77 -2.62
C ALA A 317 -5.90 15.86 -3.70
N ALA A 318 -7.16 16.20 -4.04
CA ALA A 318 -7.48 17.20 -5.05
C ALA A 318 -7.19 18.65 -4.60
N LEU A 319 -7.15 18.91 -3.30
CA LEU A 319 -6.89 20.24 -2.73
C LEU A 319 -5.43 20.43 -2.31
N GLU A 320 -4.61 19.39 -2.24
CA GLU A 320 -3.21 19.50 -1.80
C GLU A 320 -2.45 20.61 -2.55
N PRO A 321 -1.67 21.46 -1.87
CA PRO A 321 -1.28 21.42 -0.46
C PRO A 321 -2.21 22.18 0.51
N ALA A 322 -3.46 22.50 0.11
CA ALA A 322 -4.39 23.22 0.94
C ALA A 322 -5.05 22.31 2.00
N GLU A 323 -5.29 22.87 3.17
CA GLU A 323 -6.14 22.25 4.20
C GLU A 323 -7.61 22.58 3.94
N TYR A 324 -8.52 21.71 4.36
CA TYR A 324 -9.96 22.01 4.34
C TYR A 324 -10.67 21.56 5.60
N VAL A 325 -11.81 22.19 5.87
CA VAL A 325 -12.76 21.79 6.91
C VAL A 325 -14.18 21.90 6.38
N LEU A 326 -15.04 20.94 6.74
CA LEU A 326 -16.48 21.01 6.44
C LEU A 326 -17.12 22.15 7.24
N LEU A 327 -18.11 22.81 6.67
CA LEU A 327 -18.90 23.81 7.42
C LEU A 327 -19.81 23.10 8.43
N ASP A 328 -19.72 23.50 9.69
CA ASP A 328 -20.68 23.15 10.71
C ASP A 328 -21.87 24.15 10.74
N ASP A 329 -22.85 23.91 11.60
CA ASP A 329 -24.06 24.73 11.68
C ASP A 329 -23.76 26.17 12.11
N ASP A 330 -22.80 26.39 13.01
CA ASP A 330 -22.41 27.73 13.47
C ASP A 330 -21.72 28.51 12.36
N GLU A 331 -21.00 27.82 11.50
CA GLU A 331 -20.35 28.43 10.33
C GLU A 331 -21.35 28.73 9.22
N PHE A 332 -22.32 27.86 8.96
CA PHE A 332 -23.41 28.16 8.04
C PHE A 332 -24.16 29.46 8.43
N ALA A 333 -24.35 29.70 9.71
CA ALA A 333 -25.01 30.91 10.20
C ALA A 333 -24.24 32.21 9.86
N ARG A 334 -22.96 32.14 9.56
CA ARG A 334 -22.15 33.30 9.11
C ARG A 334 -22.36 33.67 7.65
N TYR A 335 -23.00 32.81 6.89
CA TYR A 335 -23.25 32.98 5.46
C TYR A 335 -24.77 32.98 5.18
N PRO A 336 -25.49 34.06 5.46
CA PRO A 336 -26.95 34.10 5.38
C PRO A 336 -27.52 33.89 3.98
N PHE A 337 -26.67 33.92 2.94
CA PHE A 337 -27.06 33.61 1.58
C PHE A 337 -27.05 32.10 1.27
N LEU A 338 -26.58 31.26 2.19
CA LEU A 338 -26.56 29.82 2.07
C LEU A 338 -27.80 29.20 2.75
N ALA A 339 -28.74 28.74 1.97
CA ALA A 339 -29.88 27.97 2.51
C ALA A 339 -29.49 26.50 2.59
N LYS A 340 -29.10 26.01 3.80
CA LYS A 340 -28.71 24.61 4.02
C LYS A 340 -29.79 23.63 3.51
N GLY A 341 -29.40 22.69 2.65
CA GLY A 341 -30.30 21.77 1.96
C GLY A 341 -30.88 22.29 0.65
N TYR A 342 -30.72 23.61 0.34
CA TYR A 342 -31.31 24.26 -0.83
C TYR A 342 -30.31 25.15 -1.59
N ILE A 343 -29.00 24.88 -1.43
CA ILE A 343 -27.94 25.69 -2.03
C ILE A 343 -27.87 25.43 -3.54
N GLY A 344 -27.93 26.51 -4.33
CA GLY A 344 -27.82 26.48 -5.77
C GLY A 344 -26.62 27.29 -6.27
N PRO A 345 -26.22 27.14 -7.56
CA PRO A 345 -25.10 27.85 -8.15
C PRO A 345 -25.29 29.38 -8.21
N LYS A 346 -26.54 29.88 -8.21
CA LYS A 346 -26.85 31.30 -8.35
C LYS A 346 -26.36 32.11 -7.14
N ALA A 347 -26.66 31.68 -5.92
CA ALA A 347 -26.18 32.36 -4.72
C ALA A 347 -24.66 32.26 -4.59
N LEU A 348 -24.07 31.14 -4.94
CA LEU A 348 -22.62 30.95 -4.94
C LEU A 348 -21.93 32.01 -5.82
N ARG A 349 -22.39 32.14 -7.07
CA ARG A 349 -21.86 33.14 -8.02
C ARG A 349 -22.08 34.57 -7.55
N ALA A 350 -23.29 34.89 -7.06
CA ALA A 350 -23.63 36.24 -6.60
C ALA A 350 -22.76 36.70 -5.41
N ASN A 351 -22.23 35.77 -4.63
CA ASN A 351 -21.38 36.05 -3.47
C ASN A 351 -19.90 35.72 -3.70
N ASN A 352 -19.48 35.54 -4.95
CA ASN A 352 -18.10 35.23 -5.37
C ASN A 352 -17.51 34.00 -4.63
N VAL A 353 -18.34 33.01 -4.35
CA VAL A 353 -17.88 31.73 -3.82
C VAL A 353 -17.30 30.92 -4.97
N ARG A 354 -16.05 30.50 -4.85
CA ARG A 354 -15.40 29.60 -5.81
C ARG A 354 -16.19 28.30 -5.89
N TYR A 355 -16.57 27.90 -7.10
CA TYR A 355 -17.43 26.75 -7.34
C TYR A 355 -16.77 25.76 -8.28
N LEU A 356 -16.42 24.58 -7.76
CA LEU A 356 -15.88 23.46 -8.53
C LEU A 356 -16.93 22.36 -8.62
N VAL A 357 -16.93 21.61 -9.73
CA VAL A 357 -17.90 20.54 -9.94
C VAL A 357 -17.20 19.22 -10.26
N ASP A 358 -17.89 18.12 -9.97
CA ASP A 358 -17.49 16.79 -10.40
C ASP A 358 -17.32 16.74 -11.92
N PRO A 359 -16.32 16.00 -12.47
CA PRO A 359 -16.13 15.87 -13.93
C PRO A 359 -17.34 15.36 -14.70
N ARG A 360 -18.33 14.72 -14.05
CA ARG A 360 -19.60 14.29 -14.68
C ARG A 360 -20.54 15.44 -14.98
N VAL A 361 -20.33 16.61 -14.37
CA VAL A 361 -21.10 17.83 -14.65
C VAL A 361 -20.49 18.50 -15.88
N VAL A 362 -21.00 18.12 -17.06
CA VAL A 362 -20.52 18.60 -18.35
C VAL A 362 -21.50 19.59 -18.98
N ASP A 363 -21.05 20.44 -19.91
CA ASP A 363 -21.93 21.35 -20.64
C ASP A 363 -23.07 20.59 -21.30
N GLY A 364 -24.30 21.17 -21.19
CA GLY A 364 -25.53 20.55 -21.67
C GLY A 364 -26.11 19.47 -20.75
N SER A 365 -25.45 19.12 -19.60
CA SER A 365 -26.05 18.28 -18.58
C SER A 365 -27.11 19.06 -17.80
N SER A 366 -28.28 18.44 -17.55
CA SER A 366 -29.45 19.06 -16.92
C SER A 366 -29.67 18.49 -15.52
N TRP A 367 -29.82 19.34 -14.52
CA TRP A 367 -29.82 18.99 -13.11
C TRP A 367 -31.04 19.52 -12.36
N ILE A 368 -31.36 18.83 -11.24
CA ILE A 368 -32.25 19.35 -10.19
C ILE A 368 -31.36 19.72 -9.01
N THR A 369 -31.44 20.99 -8.56
CA THR A 369 -30.59 21.49 -7.45
C THR A 369 -31.32 22.53 -6.62
N GLY A 370 -30.74 23.00 -5.53
CA GLY A 370 -31.32 24.06 -4.73
C GLY A 370 -31.55 25.36 -5.50
N ALA A 371 -32.59 26.10 -5.12
CA ALA A 371 -32.92 27.42 -5.68
C ALA A 371 -32.52 28.56 -4.72
N ASP A 372 -31.62 28.32 -3.76
CA ASP A 372 -31.09 29.27 -2.79
C ASP A 372 -32.11 29.78 -1.75
N GLU A 373 -33.30 29.19 -1.70
CA GLU A 373 -34.36 29.51 -0.75
C GLU A 373 -34.88 28.24 -0.09
N PRO A 374 -35.14 28.23 1.24
CA PRO A 374 -35.73 27.07 1.90
C PRO A 374 -37.05 26.66 1.25
N GLY A 375 -37.22 25.36 1.02
CA GLY A 375 -38.41 24.80 0.38
C GLY A 375 -38.46 24.95 -1.13
N ARG A 376 -37.38 25.38 -1.79
CA ARG A 376 -37.36 25.58 -3.23
C ARG A 376 -36.20 24.91 -3.94
N HIS A 377 -36.51 24.26 -5.07
CA HIS A 377 -35.50 23.70 -5.97
C HIS A 377 -35.76 24.17 -7.42
N VAL A 378 -34.70 24.17 -8.22
CA VAL A 378 -34.74 24.41 -9.64
C VAL A 378 -34.64 23.09 -10.40
N VAL A 379 -35.54 22.86 -11.34
CA VAL A 379 -35.58 21.68 -12.22
C VAL A 379 -35.14 22.09 -13.60
N GLY A 380 -34.30 21.28 -14.24
CA GLY A 380 -33.82 21.53 -15.61
C GLY A 380 -32.72 22.56 -15.71
N LEU A 381 -31.95 22.78 -14.63
CA LEU A 381 -30.80 23.69 -14.63
C LEU A 381 -29.67 23.11 -15.48
N VAL A 382 -29.29 23.77 -16.57
CA VAL A 382 -28.34 23.26 -17.56
C VAL A 382 -26.94 23.86 -17.33
N ALA A 383 -25.95 23.00 -17.17
CA ALA A 383 -24.55 23.42 -17.09
C ALA A 383 -24.10 24.01 -18.45
N GLY A 384 -23.29 25.07 -18.41
CA GLY A 384 -22.82 25.81 -19.57
C GLY A 384 -23.86 26.84 -20.13
N ARG A 385 -25.15 26.73 -19.76
CA ARG A 385 -26.21 27.70 -20.12
C ARG A 385 -26.65 28.52 -18.90
N ASP A 386 -27.13 27.84 -17.85
CA ASP A 386 -27.76 28.49 -16.69
C ASP A 386 -26.78 28.74 -15.56
N PHE A 387 -25.70 27.96 -15.48
CA PHE A 387 -24.59 28.15 -14.56
C PHE A 387 -23.27 27.70 -15.18
N THR A 388 -22.19 28.24 -14.68
CA THR A 388 -20.81 27.83 -14.99
C THR A 388 -20.05 27.61 -13.70
N ALA A 389 -19.21 26.59 -13.67
CA ALA A 389 -18.26 26.34 -12.58
C ALA A 389 -16.89 26.98 -12.90
N ASP A 390 -16.09 27.24 -11.86
CA ASP A 390 -14.72 27.75 -12.01
C ASP A 390 -13.72 26.65 -12.40
N GLY A 391 -14.17 25.40 -12.45
CA GLY A 391 -13.40 24.23 -12.84
C GLY A 391 -14.01 22.92 -12.34
N THR A 392 -13.24 21.85 -12.49
CA THR A 392 -13.64 20.51 -12.01
C THR A 392 -12.77 20.07 -10.82
N ILE A 393 -13.28 19.15 -10.00
CA ILE A 393 -12.59 18.56 -8.88
C ILE A 393 -12.92 17.08 -8.73
N GLU A 394 -11.89 16.25 -8.51
CA GLU A 394 -11.99 14.82 -8.25
C GLU A 394 -12.28 14.57 -6.75
N ALA A 395 -13.51 14.85 -6.32
CA ALA A 395 -13.90 14.77 -4.92
C ALA A 395 -15.02 13.77 -4.63
N ALA A 396 -15.79 13.37 -5.65
CA ALA A 396 -16.88 12.41 -5.45
C ALA A 396 -16.36 10.98 -5.23
N GLU A 397 -17.05 10.22 -4.39
CA GLU A 397 -16.74 8.81 -4.17
C GLU A 397 -16.75 7.99 -5.47
N VAL A 398 -15.84 7.02 -5.53
CA VAL A 398 -15.79 6.00 -6.59
C VAL A 398 -16.57 4.78 -6.14
N ARG A 399 -17.35 4.18 -7.02
CA ARG A 399 -18.18 3.02 -6.73
C ARG A 399 -17.89 1.86 -7.67
N GLU A 400 -18.16 0.67 -7.20
CA GLU A 400 -18.19 -0.52 -8.04
C GLU A 400 -19.19 -0.34 -9.19
N GLY A 401 -18.77 -0.67 -10.40
CA GLY A 401 -19.58 -0.49 -11.61
C GLY A 401 -19.39 0.87 -12.28
N ASP A 402 -18.62 1.81 -11.70
CA ASP A 402 -18.28 3.06 -12.40
C ASP A 402 -17.49 2.76 -13.67
N PRO A 403 -17.66 3.59 -14.72
CA PRO A 403 -16.88 3.45 -15.95
C PRO A 403 -15.38 3.60 -15.66
N SER A 404 -14.57 2.72 -16.24
CA SER A 404 -13.11 2.87 -16.19
C SER A 404 -12.66 4.12 -16.94
N PRO A 405 -11.67 4.87 -16.46
CA PRO A 405 -11.15 6.09 -17.12
C PRO A 405 -10.67 5.87 -18.55
N ASP A 406 -10.20 4.65 -18.87
CA ASP A 406 -9.73 4.26 -20.20
C ASP A 406 -10.87 3.80 -21.14
N GLY A 407 -12.11 3.79 -20.65
CA GLY A 407 -13.30 3.41 -21.43
C GLY A 407 -13.43 1.93 -21.74
N ALA A 408 -12.56 1.07 -21.19
CA ALA A 408 -12.52 -0.36 -21.56
C ALA A 408 -13.57 -1.21 -20.84
N GLY A 409 -14.15 -0.73 -19.73
CA GLY A 409 -15.13 -1.50 -18.96
C GLY A 409 -15.56 -0.80 -17.68
N SER A 410 -15.98 -1.58 -16.70
CA SER A 410 -16.39 -1.10 -15.39
C SER A 410 -15.36 -1.38 -14.30
N LEU A 411 -15.31 -0.49 -13.32
CA LEU A 411 -14.43 -0.65 -12.14
C LEU A 411 -15.01 -1.67 -11.18
N VAL A 412 -14.14 -2.55 -10.65
CA VAL A 412 -14.40 -3.42 -9.50
C VAL A 412 -13.56 -2.97 -8.31
N MET A 413 -14.15 -3.03 -7.12
CA MET A 413 -13.47 -2.71 -5.86
C MET A 413 -12.69 -3.92 -5.37
N ALA A 414 -11.47 -3.70 -4.89
CA ALA A 414 -10.63 -4.74 -4.30
C ALA A 414 -9.89 -4.19 -3.07
N ARG A 415 -9.33 -5.11 -2.26
CA ARG A 415 -8.51 -4.76 -1.09
C ARG A 415 -7.11 -5.32 -1.25
N GLY A 416 -6.14 -4.57 -0.77
CA GLY A 416 -4.74 -4.93 -0.85
C GLY A 416 -3.94 -4.54 0.38
N ILE A 417 -2.77 -5.17 0.50
CA ILE A 417 -1.75 -4.83 1.48
C ILE A 417 -0.60 -4.18 0.72
N GLU A 418 -0.28 -2.93 1.03
CA GLU A 418 0.86 -2.24 0.45
C GLU A 418 2.17 -2.95 0.80
N ILE A 419 2.88 -3.42 -0.23
CA ILE A 419 4.17 -4.14 -0.10
C ILE A 419 5.35 -3.33 -0.61
N GLY A 420 5.10 -2.38 -1.50
CA GLY A 420 6.09 -1.48 -2.02
C GLY A 420 5.46 -0.23 -2.60
N HIS A 421 6.24 0.86 -2.63
CA HIS A 421 5.83 2.14 -3.17
C HIS A 421 7.01 2.81 -3.86
N ILE A 422 6.80 3.37 -5.03
CA ILE A 422 7.81 4.05 -5.82
C ILE A 422 7.34 5.46 -6.18
N PHE A 423 8.26 6.46 -6.05
CA PHE A 423 7.94 7.88 -6.20
C PHE A 423 8.91 8.58 -7.13
N GLN A 424 8.39 9.47 -7.98
CA GLN A 424 9.17 10.50 -8.65
C GLN A 424 9.09 11.79 -7.83
N LEU A 425 9.97 11.96 -6.84
CA LEU A 425 9.96 13.10 -5.92
C LEU A 425 10.35 14.42 -6.59
N GLY A 426 11.08 14.36 -7.71
CA GLY A 426 11.58 15.53 -8.40
C GLY A 426 12.62 16.29 -7.58
N ARG A 427 12.36 17.56 -7.24
CA ARG A 427 13.32 18.43 -6.57
C ARG A 427 12.94 18.80 -5.12
N LYS A 428 11.88 18.25 -4.55
CA LYS A 428 11.39 18.64 -3.21
C LYS A 428 12.54 18.70 -2.18
N TYR A 429 13.30 17.62 -2.05
CA TYR A 429 14.38 17.54 -1.07
C TYR A 429 15.66 18.20 -1.55
N THR A 430 16.00 18.04 -2.81
CA THR A 430 17.20 18.66 -3.39
C THR A 430 17.12 20.18 -3.42
N ASP A 431 15.92 20.76 -3.59
CA ASP A 431 15.69 22.21 -3.45
C ASP A 431 15.85 22.66 -1.98
N ALA A 432 15.24 21.93 -1.04
CA ALA A 432 15.32 22.25 0.38
C ALA A 432 16.77 22.31 0.89
N PHE A 433 17.62 21.41 0.42
CA PHE A 433 19.03 21.34 0.81
C PHE A 433 19.98 22.02 -0.18
N SER A 434 19.52 22.60 -1.29
CA SER A 434 20.36 23.14 -2.35
C SER A 434 21.42 22.13 -2.83
N ALA A 435 20.96 20.93 -3.19
CA ALA A 435 21.83 19.86 -3.67
C ALA A 435 22.15 20.06 -5.16
N ASP A 436 23.17 20.86 -5.44
CA ASP A 436 23.65 21.22 -6.78
C ASP A 436 24.97 20.52 -7.10
N VAL A 437 25.13 20.18 -8.37
CA VAL A 437 26.40 19.70 -8.94
C VAL A 437 26.78 20.54 -10.16
N LEU A 438 28.06 20.58 -10.51
CA LEU A 438 28.52 21.29 -11.70
C LEU A 438 28.19 20.46 -12.95
N GLY A 439 27.52 21.10 -13.90
CA GLY A 439 27.25 20.57 -15.23
C GLY A 439 28.48 20.62 -16.14
N GLU A 440 28.34 20.10 -17.36
CA GLU A 440 29.39 20.11 -18.38
C GLU A 440 29.82 21.53 -18.76
N ASP A 441 28.89 22.48 -18.72
CA ASP A 441 29.13 23.90 -19.00
C ASP A 441 29.64 24.68 -17.77
N GLY A 442 29.92 24.00 -16.67
CA GLY A 442 30.39 24.59 -15.42
C GLY A 442 29.30 25.31 -14.61
N LYS A 443 28.04 25.26 -15.04
CA LYS A 443 26.92 25.84 -14.26
C LYS A 443 26.34 24.84 -13.27
N PRO A 444 25.75 25.32 -12.19
CA PRO A 444 25.08 24.44 -11.22
C PRO A 444 23.82 23.79 -11.83
N ILE A 445 23.68 22.48 -11.62
CA ILE A 445 22.49 21.69 -11.94
C ILE A 445 21.89 21.20 -10.63
N ARG A 446 20.63 21.49 -10.38
CA ARG A 446 19.87 20.95 -9.26
C ARG A 446 19.50 19.49 -9.56
N LEU A 447 19.91 18.58 -8.67
CA LEU A 447 19.60 17.15 -8.82
C LEU A 447 18.09 16.89 -8.72
N THR A 448 17.62 15.87 -9.42
CA THR A 448 16.30 15.27 -9.26
C THR A 448 16.42 13.97 -8.48
N MET A 449 15.36 13.60 -7.76
CA MET A 449 15.38 12.49 -6.81
C MET A 449 14.14 11.61 -6.96
N GLY A 450 14.33 10.28 -6.88
CA GLY A 450 13.29 9.29 -6.67
C GLY A 450 13.44 8.62 -5.31
N SER A 451 12.35 8.09 -4.77
CA SER A 451 12.30 7.30 -3.53
C SER A 451 11.53 6.02 -3.75
N TYR A 452 12.04 4.89 -3.26
CA TYR A 452 11.53 3.56 -3.58
C TYR A 452 11.58 2.66 -2.35
N GLY A 453 10.42 2.37 -1.73
CA GLY A 453 10.29 1.60 -0.49
C GLY A 453 9.73 0.19 -0.67
N ILE A 454 10.23 -0.78 0.09
CA ILE A 454 9.64 -2.11 0.27
C ILE A 454 9.56 -2.43 1.75
N GLY A 455 8.39 -2.82 2.23
CA GLY A 455 8.19 -3.32 3.59
C GLY A 455 8.68 -4.75 3.75
N VAL A 456 9.99 -4.95 3.96
CA VAL A 456 10.63 -6.28 3.97
C VAL A 456 10.04 -7.21 5.02
N SER A 457 9.86 -6.72 6.25
CA SER A 457 9.25 -7.52 7.32
C SER A 457 7.75 -7.77 7.07
N ARG A 458 7.04 -6.83 6.44
CA ARG A 458 5.63 -6.99 6.03
C ARG A 458 5.48 -8.11 4.99
N LEU A 459 6.45 -8.28 4.09
CA LEU A 459 6.44 -9.36 3.10
C LEU A 459 6.41 -10.75 3.73
N VAL A 460 6.99 -10.95 4.92
CA VAL A 460 6.89 -12.23 5.65
C VAL A 460 5.42 -12.56 5.94
N ALA A 461 4.65 -11.58 6.43
CA ALA A 461 3.23 -11.78 6.68
C ALA A 461 2.42 -11.94 5.39
N VAL A 462 2.72 -11.14 4.35
CA VAL A 462 2.02 -11.21 3.07
C VAL A 462 2.20 -12.58 2.42
N VAL A 463 3.42 -13.13 2.43
CA VAL A 463 3.65 -14.50 1.94
C VAL A 463 2.88 -15.51 2.78
N ALA A 464 2.88 -15.37 4.11
CA ALA A 464 2.09 -16.24 4.99
C ALA A 464 0.57 -16.13 4.73
N GLU A 465 0.06 -14.92 4.39
CA GLU A 465 -1.36 -14.72 4.01
C GLU A 465 -1.72 -15.40 2.69
N GLN A 466 -0.83 -15.37 1.71
CA GLN A 466 -1.11 -15.93 0.39
C GLN A 466 -0.73 -17.41 0.26
N HIS A 467 0.18 -17.89 1.11
CA HIS A 467 0.75 -19.23 1.05
C HIS A 467 0.57 -19.97 2.37
N HIS A 468 -0.65 -20.37 2.65
CA HIS A 468 -1.03 -21.29 3.74
C HIS A 468 -2.19 -22.17 3.31
N ASP A 469 -2.47 -23.17 4.13
CA ASP A 469 -3.67 -23.99 4.08
C ASP A 469 -4.16 -24.27 5.52
N GLU A 470 -5.16 -25.14 5.66
CA GLU A 470 -5.71 -25.52 6.97
C GLU A 470 -4.68 -26.18 7.90
N LEU A 471 -3.61 -26.76 7.35
CA LEU A 471 -2.57 -27.45 8.10
C LEU A 471 -1.48 -26.50 8.61
N GLY A 472 -1.18 -25.41 7.87
CA GLY A 472 -0.16 -24.45 8.24
C GLY A 472 0.43 -23.66 7.08
N LEU A 473 1.66 -23.19 7.27
CA LEU A 473 2.40 -22.36 6.31
C LEU A 473 2.89 -23.19 5.11
N ARG A 474 3.20 -22.47 4.00
CA ARG A 474 3.73 -23.04 2.76
C ARG A 474 4.73 -22.05 2.17
N TRP A 475 5.98 -22.09 2.66
CA TRP A 475 6.98 -21.13 2.22
C TRP A 475 7.46 -21.39 0.78
N PRO A 476 7.47 -20.35 -0.08
CA PRO A 476 8.19 -20.44 -1.35
C PRO A 476 9.66 -20.82 -1.14
N PRO A 477 10.25 -21.69 -2.00
CA PRO A 477 11.63 -22.15 -1.83
C PRO A 477 12.65 -21.03 -1.67
N ALA A 478 12.50 -19.93 -2.39
CA ALA A 478 13.43 -18.78 -2.35
C ALA A 478 13.61 -18.17 -0.95
N ILE A 479 12.62 -18.35 -0.04
CA ILE A 479 12.60 -17.70 1.28
C ILE A 479 12.36 -18.65 2.45
N ALA A 480 12.10 -19.91 2.19
CA ALA A 480 11.95 -20.92 3.23
C ALA A 480 13.14 -20.91 4.20
N PRO A 481 12.91 -21.09 5.51
CA PRO A 481 14.04 -21.09 6.47
C PRO A 481 14.95 -22.32 6.31
N PHE A 482 14.44 -23.39 5.73
CA PHE A 482 15.15 -24.60 5.29
C PHE A 482 14.43 -25.15 4.06
N ASP A 483 15.19 -25.84 3.21
CA ASP A 483 14.63 -26.46 1.99
C ASP A 483 13.83 -27.72 2.32
N VAL A 484 14.30 -28.47 3.30
CA VAL A 484 13.76 -29.78 3.69
C VAL A 484 13.49 -29.83 5.19
N HIS A 485 12.31 -30.33 5.58
CA HIS A 485 12.03 -30.79 6.94
C HIS A 485 12.18 -32.31 6.98
N LEU A 486 13.27 -32.81 7.58
CA LEU A 486 13.52 -34.23 7.71
C LEU A 486 12.94 -34.74 9.03
N VAL A 487 11.90 -35.55 8.96
CA VAL A 487 11.12 -36.08 10.09
C VAL A 487 11.53 -37.51 10.40
N ILE A 488 12.11 -37.75 11.58
CA ILE A 488 12.35 -39.10 12.09
C ILE A 488 11.05 -39.60 12.74
N ALA A 489 10.29 -40.40 12.00
CA ALA A 489 9.02 -40.99 12.44
C ALA A 489 9.17 -42.44 12.94
N ASN A 490 10.39 -42.96 12.98
CA ASN A 490 10.75 -44.29 13.47
C ASN A 490 11.47 -44.20 14.82
N LYS A 491 11.28 -45.21 15.67
CA LYS A 491 11.98 -45.34 16.97
C LYS A 491 13.26 -46.17 16.88
N ASP A 492 13.49 -46.86 15.76
CA ASP A 492 14.65 -47.66 15.52
C ASP A 492 15.94 -46.85 15.52
N ALA A 493 16.98 -47.37 16.15
CA ALA A 493 18.28 -46.70 16.26
C ALA A 493 18.98 -46.60 14.89
N GLU A 494 18.82 -47.61 14.02
CA GLU A 494 19.40 -47.58 12.67
C GLU A 494 18.73 -46.53 11.78
N ALA A 495 17.40 -46.46 11.78
CA ALA A 495 16.66 -45.41 11.09
C ALA A 495 17.05 -44.00 11.57
N ARG A 496 17.25 -43.82 12.87
CA ARG A 496 17.71 -42.57 13.45
C ARG A 496 19.12 -42.20 12.98
N THR A 497 20.03 -43.16 12.98
CA THR A 497 21.41 -42.96 12.53
C THR A 497 21.45 -42.62 11.04
N GLY A 498 20.66 -43.36 10.21
CA GLY A 498 20.52 -43.08 8.78
C GLY A 498 19.94 -41.71 8.48
N ALA A 499 18.93 -41.28 9.23
CA ALA A 499 18.37 -39.94 9.05
C ALA A 499 19.37 -38.82 9.38
N VAL A 500 20.22 -39.01 10.42
CA VAL A 500 21.29 -38.04 10.77
C VAL A 500 22.36 -38.01 9.68
N ALA A 501 22.73 -39.18 9.13
CA ALA A 501 23.69 -39.26 8.03
C ALA A 501 23.12 -38.58 6.76
N LEU A 502 21.86 -38.86 6.41
CA LEU A 502 21.17 -38.23 5.29
C LEU A 502 21.12 -36.70 5.43
N ALA A 503 20.84 -36.18 6.63
CA ALA A 503 20.85 -34.74 6.87
C ALA A 503 22.23 -34.12 6.60
N ALA A 504 23.30 -34.79 7.01
CA ALA A 504 24.68 -34.35 6.76
C ALA A 504 25.06 -34.42 5.27
N GLU A 505 24.62 -35.45 4.55
CA GLU A 505 24.82 -35.59 3.10
C GLU A 505 24.09 -34.48 2.32
N LEU A 506 22.85 -34.17 2.69
CA LEU A 506 22.08 -33.08 2.08
C LEU A 506 22.73 -31.70 2.35
N ASP A 507 23.24 -31.47 3.56
CA ASP A 507 23.96 -30.23 3.90
C ASP A 507 25.23 -30.07 3.05
N GLN A 508 25.97 -31.18 2.78
CA GLN A 508 27.13 -31.17 1.87
C GLN A 508 26.76 -30.84 0.41
N LEU A 509 25.54 -31.14 0.03
CA LEU A 509 24.98 -30.79 -1.31
C LEU A 509 24.39 -29.37 -1.33
N GLY A 510 24.49 -28.61 -0.25
CA GLY A 510 23.98 -27.25 -0.15
C GLY A 510 22.47 -27.16 0.14
N ILE A 511 21.83 -28.26 0.51
CA ILE A 511 20.41 -28.31 0.86
C ILE A 511 20.24 -28.05 2.36
N GLY A 512 19.53 -27.00 2.71
CA GLY A 512 19.24 -26.67 4.10
C GLY A 512 18.25 -27.62 4.73
N VAL A 513 18.63 -28.32 5.81
CA VAL A 513 17.81 -29.35 6.46
C VAL A 513 17.40 -28.96 7.88
N LEU A 514 16.09 -28.98 8.15
CA LEU A 514 15.54 -28.96 9.51
C LEU A 514 15.30 -30.41 9.96
N LEU A 515 16.22 -30.96 10.76
CA LEU A 515 16.12 -32.32 11.27
C LEU A 515 15.23 -32.38 12.52
N ASP A 516 14.10 -33.10 12.48
CA ASP A 516 13.26 -33.38 13.65
C ASP A 516 13.71 -34.67 14.39
N ASP A 517 14.69 -34.49 15.23
CA ASP A 517 15.29 -35.52 16.08
C ASP A 517 14.64 -35.64 17.48
N ARG A 518 13.55 -34.91 17.75
CA ARG A 518 12.87 -34.87 19.06
C ARG A 518 12.31 -36.22 19.48
N GLN A 519 12.17 -36.42 20.79
CA GLN A 519 11.49 -37.58 21.41
C GLN A 519 9.96 -37.35 21.46
N ALA A 520 9.33 -37.10 20.29
CA ALA A 520 7.89 -36.85 20.16
C ALA A 520 7.21 -37.93 19.33
N SER A 521 5.89 -38.08 19.45
CA SER A 521 5.14 -39.03 18.63
C SER A 521 5.16 -38.60 17.16
N PRO A 522 5.10 -39.52 16.19
CA PRO A 522 5.04 -39.20 14.77
C PRO A 522 3.93 -38.20 14.42
N GLY A 523 2.74 -38.35 15.02
CA GLY A 523 1.62 -37.44 14.77
C GLY A 523 1.90 -35.99 15.21
N VAL A 524 2.65 -35.76 16.27
CA VAL A 524 3.10 -34.42 16.68
C VAL A 524 4.10 -33.85 15.69
N LYS A 525 5.07 -34.67 15.26
CA LYS A 525 6.10 -34.26 14.28
C LYS A 525 5.51 -33.89 12.92
N PHE A 526 4.54 -34.66 12.45
CA PHE A 526 3.84 -34.36 11.18
C PHE A 526 3.05 -33.06 11.26
N LYS A 527 2.29 -32.84 12.35
CA LYS A 527 1.58 -31.59 12.56
C LYS A 527 2.52 -30.38 12.63
N ASP A 528 3.67 -30.54 13.27
CA ASP A 528 4.66 -29.47 13.31
C ASP A 528 5.31 -29.24 11.93
N ALA A 529 5.58 -30.30 11.15
CA ALA A 529 6.15 -30.18 9.83
C ALA A 529 5.20 -29.43 8.87
N GLU A 530 3.91 -29.74 8.94
CA GLU A 530 2.86 -29.04 8.18
C GLU A 530 2.71 -27.59 8.63
N LEU A 531 2.68 -27.33 9.95
CA LEU A 531 2.54 -25.99 10.51
C LEU A 531 3.72 -25.08 10.14
N LEU A 532 4.95 -25.60 10.20
CA LEU A 532 6.17 -24.87 9.91
C LEU A 532 6.34 -24.52 8.43
N GLY A 533 5.85 -25.35 7.52
CA GLY A 533 5.69 -25.02 6.10
C GLY A 533 6.96 -25.06 5.25
N MET A 534 7.95 -25.92 5.57
CA MET A 534 9.11 -26.11 4.67
C MET A 534 8.63 -26.67 3.32
N PRO A 535 9.25 -26.31 2.19
CA PRO A 535 8.82 -26.74 0.85
C PRO A 535 8.74 -28.25 0.70
N TRP A 536 9.70 -28.95 1.29
CA TRP A 536 9.79 -30.40 1.22
C TRP A 536 9.81 -31.04 2.60
N ILE A 537 9.09 -32.15 2.75
CA ILE A 537 9.10 -32.99 3.96
C ILE A 537 9.64 -34.36 3.57
N VAL A 538 10.76 -34.75 4.19
CA VAL A 538 11.35 -36.09 4.07
C VAL A 538 11.00 -36.89 5.31
N VAL A 539 10.40 -38.05 5.15
CA VAL A 539 9.95 -38.89 6.25
C VAL A 539 10.75 -40.20 6.30
N VAL A 540 11.57 -40.33 7.34
CA VAL A 540 12.23 -41.57 7.71
C VAL A 540 11.28 -42.32 8.66
N GLY A 541 10.41 -43.14 8.08
CA GLY A 541 9.33 -43.84 8.76
C GLY A 541 9.52 -45.38 8.82
N ARG A 542 8.41 -46.11 8.82
CA ARG A 542 8.42 -47.60 8.86
C ARG A 542 9.07 -48.19 7.63
N GLY A 543 8.89 -47.57 6.45
CA GLY A 543 9.50 -48.03 5.19
C GLY A 543 11.01 -48.04 5.17
N TRP A 544 11.70 -47.42 6.17
CA TRP A 544 13.16 -47.45 6.25
C TRP A 544 13.71 -48.86 6.31
N ALA A 545 13.05 -49.77 7.04
CA ALA A 545 13.43 -51.19 7.12
C ALA A 545 13.31 -51.92 5.76
N ASP A 546 12.42 -51.45 4.90
CA ASP A 546 12.20 -51.94 3.55
C ASP A 546 13.04 -51.13 2.51
N GLY A 547 13.94 -50.26 2.97
CA GLY A 547 14.77 -49.44 2.10
C GLY A 547 14.03 -48.28 1.42
N VAL A 548 13.00 -47.70 2.07
CA VAL A 548 12.14 -46.66 1.48
C VAL A 548 12.04 -45.44 2.38
N VAL A 549 12.10 -44.25 1.76
CA VAL A 549 11.88 -42.95 2.38
C VAL A 549 10.77 -42.20 1.62
N GLU A 550 9.85 -41.53 2.33
CA GLU A 550 8.84 -40.71 1.70
C GLU A 550 9.37 -39.28 1.51
N LEU A 551 9.14 -38.73 0.30
CA LEU A 551 9.35 -37.33 -0.03
C LEU A 551 8.01 -36.67 -0.36
N ARG A 552 7.64 -35.62 0.39
CA ARG A 552 6.37 -34.90 0.21
C ARG A 552 6.65 -33.47 -0.22
N ASP A 553 5.98 -33.06 -1.28
CA ASP A 553 5.92 -31.67 -1.69
C ASP A 553 4.82 -30.95 -0.90
N ARG A 554 5.19 -29.93 -0.12
CA ARG A 554 4.26 -29.19 0.73
C ARG A 554 3.30 -28.29 -0.06
N PHE A 555 3.67 -27.89 -1.29
CA PHE A 555 2.82 -27.07 -2.15
C PHE A 555 1.74 -27.88 -2.88
N THR A 556 2.13 -28.99 -3.48
CA THR A 556 1.22 -29.82 -4.27
C THR A 556 0.51 -30.88 -3.45
N GLY A 557 1.04 -31.21 -2.26
CA GLY A 557 0.59 -32.33 -1.44
C GLY A 557 0.99 -33.70 -2.00
N GLN A 558 1.74 -33.77 -3.10
CA GLN A 558 2.19 -35.00 -3.69
C GLN A 558 3.22 -35.70 -2.79
N THR A 559 3.08 -37.00 -2.67
CA THR A 559 4.02 -37.84 -1.94
C THR A 559 4.57 -38.89 -2.92
N ARG A 560 5.89 -39.11 -2.85
CA ARG A 560 6.58 -40.15 -3.60
C ARG A 560 7.53 -40.92 -2.69
N GLU A 561 7.75 -42.17 -2.99
CA GLU A 561 8.72 -43.02 -2.32
C GLU A 561 10.06 -42.97 -3.06
N LEU A 562 11.14 -42.87 -2.30
CA LEU A 562 12.51 -42.92 -2.79
C LEU A 562 13.24 -44.10 -2.15
N ALA A 563 14.11 -44.79 -2.91
CA ALA A 563 14.93 -45.85 -2.38
C ALA A 563 15.97 -45.33 -1.38
N ALA A 564 16.03 -45.90 -0.19
CA ALA A 564 17.03 -45.60 0.83
C ALA A 564 18.37 -46.25 0.47
N GLY A 565 19.07 -45.67 -0.49
CA GLY A 565 20.37 -46.17 -1.00
C GLY A 565 21.39 -45.01 -1.14
N ALA A 566 22.53 -45.32 -1.73
CA ALA A 566 23.63 -44.35 -1.90
C ALA A 566 23.24 -43.12 -2.73
N SER A 567 22.20 -43.16 -3.54
CA SER A 567 21.71 -42.00 -4.32
C SER A 567 20.67 -41.16 -3.62
N LEU A 568 20.16 -41.57 -2.43
CA LEU A 568 19.01 -40.91 -1.78
C LEU A 568 19.21 -39.40 -1.60
N ALA A 569 20.37 -38.94 -1.12
CA ALA A 569 20.65 -37.54 -0.93
C ALA A 569 20.65 -36.76 -2.26
N THR A 570 21.23 -37.33 -3.31
CA THR A 570 21.24 -36.74 -4.66
C THR A 570 19.87 -36.71 -5.30
N ASP A 571 19.04 -37.74 -5.10
CA ASP A 571 17.67 -37.80 -5.59
C ASP A 571 16.76 -36.76 -4.91
N ILE A 572 16.93 -36.57 -3.59
CA ILE A 572 16.26 -35.48 -2.86
C ILE A 572 16.75 -34.13 -3.35
N ALA A 573 18.07 -33.93 -3.47
CA ALA A 573 18.64 -32.65 -3.90
C ALA A 573 18.16 -32.29 -5.33
N ALA A 574 18.09 -33.23 -6.24
CA ALA A 574 17.54 -33.03 -7.59
C ALA A 574 16.06 -32.61 -7.54
N ALA A 575 15.27 -33.21 -6.64
CA ALA A 575 13.87 -32.87 -6.46
C ALA A 575 13.64 -31.48 -5.86
N VAL A 576 14.51 -31.06 -4.96
CA VAL A 576 14.44 -29.76 -4.28
C VAL A 576 14.89 -28.62 -5.21
N SER A 577 15.81 -28.89 -6.13
CA SER A 577 16.40 -27.90 -7.05
C SER A 577 15.62 -27.71 -8.36
N GLY A 578 14.71 -28.64 -8.71
CA GLY A 578 13.86 -28.57 -9.91
C GLY A 578 12.50 -28.01 -9.63
#